data_60eeb67930638d1c4e34f6bb019419f7
#
_entry.id   60eeb67930638d1c4e34f6bb019419f7
#
_cell.length_a   1.000
_cell.length_b   1.000
_cell.length_c   1.000
_cell.angle_alpha   90.00
_cell.angle_beta   90.00
_cell.angle_gamma   90.00
#
_symmetry.space_group_name_H-M   'P 1'
#
loop_
_entity.id
_entity.type
_entity.pdbx_description
1 polymer ?
#
loop_
_entity_poly.entity_id
_entity_poly.type
_entity_poly.pdbx_seq_one_letter_code
_entity_poly.pdbx_strand_id
1 'polypeptide(L)'
;MKTWLKRAAAAVLSLSLLAAPVLAAAETAGSSTLNLSDNTVYTYSTQSVTSDSGKQTNLHENIFTYRKEAQVRPVVAFGSTLYGTSAMNKTVKTLEEQGYSMVAGINGSFFDRSTGIPYGIVITNSILRSGGSANAVGFLADGSAVIGDPEVTVTLDYGGDTPLLVNYNKAMTTQNGVLLYSQDYDTRTKNTIEGYHVIVRPSGSRAAELRLSQTLTVEVVGMVEDTKSCAIPEDGFLLAIANDTIYKNALAALQSLVMGEQLTIQVTCASGWENVTSACGGGDILVENGSVCTDFTLDSAKKMAARTAIGVKNDGSLVFYTCDEAGNSEGLTLAQLAERMQALGCRTALNLDGGGSTAAGVTYPGYASGATANVPSDGKLRECANFIFLVRQKKDAGTASKLYLYPFGGYTLPDAKIALTVKAADSSYMAAAVPTDVTLGGTNVTAAGGSYVTVDHGAKGAATVTATAGGLRATASFAIPEALTSIPIKHEGKNTALSSLRVAGGSTTELTATGWYYGNKVYSADTSFTWSVSDALGTIDADGTFTAVQTGRDVTGTLTVTYGETSCTLPVTVGSSQPFDDTKGHWAESCITELYYAGTLQGSEKNGKLYYRPDASMTRQEFI
;
A
#
# COMPACT_ATOMS: atom_id res chain seq x y z
N MET A 1 -30.11 78.98 14.04
CA MET A 1 -30.67 77.98 14.88
C MET A 1 -30.12 76.64 14.41
N LYS A 2 -29.67 75.82 15.26
CA LYS A 2 -28.58 74.85 15.17
C LYS A 2 -28.89 73.63 14.27
N THR A 3 -28.11 73.47 13.20
CA THR A 3 -28.03 72.27 12.30
C THR A 3 -27.03 71.29 12.87
N TRP A 4 -27.48 70.06 13.09
CA TRP A 4 -26.64 68.93 13.48
C TRP A 4 -26.16 68.21 12.25
N LEU A 5 -24.86 68.24 12.01
CA LEU A 5 -24.18 67.34 11.03
C LEU A 5 -23.94 65.98 11.67
N LYS A 6 -24.61 64.97 11.18
CA LYS A 6 -24.27 63.56 11.47
C LYS A 6 -23.13 63.15 10.59
N ARG A 7 -21.96 62.86 11.19
CA ARG A 7 -20.88 62.12 10.58
C ARG A 7 -21.23 60.64 10.63
N ALA A 8 -21.46 60.00 9.47
CA ALA A 8 -21.49 58.56 9.33
C ALA A 8 -20.04 58.09 9.18
N ALA A 9 -19.53 57.38 10.18
CA ALA A 9 -18.30 56.61 10.08
C ALA A 9 -18.63 55.30 9.38
N ALA A 10 -18.19 55.14 8.15
CA ALA A 10 -18.17 53.84 7.45
C ALA A 10 -17.04 52.99 8.04
N ALA A 11 -17.41 52.01 8.85
CA ALA A 11 -16.50 50.95 9.24
C ALA A 11 -16.34 50.02 8.05
N VAL A 12 -15.19 50.09 7.38
CA VAL A 12 -14.76 49.09 6.42
C VAL A 12 -14.33 47.86 7.22
N LEU A 13 -15.22 46.87 7.32
CA LEU A 13 -14.83 45.51 7.70
C LEU A 13 -13.98 44.94 6.58
N SER A 14 -12.66 44.94 6.73
CA SER A 14 -11.78 44.11 5.93
C SER A 14 -11.99 42.66 6.35
N LEU A 15 -12.87 41.95 5.63
CA LEU A 15 -12.87 40.49 5.61
C LEU A 15 -11.54 40.06 4.95
N SER A 16 -10.56 39.74 5.76
CA SER A 16 -9.44 38.92 5.31
C SER A 16 -10.00 37.51 5.07
N LEU A 17 -10.42 37.26 3.83
CA LEU A 17 -10.49 35.87 3.34
C LEU A 17 -9.06 35.31 3.47
N LEU A 18 -8.82 34.53 4.51
CA LEU A 18 -7.79 33.53 4.49
C LEU A 18 -8.19 32.57 3.36
N ALA A 19 -7.64 32.82 2.17
CA ALA A 19 -7.65 31.83 1.11
C ALA A 19 -6.90 30.63 1.68
N ALA A 20 -7.63 29.58 2.05
CA ALA A 20 -7.04 28.27 2.17
C ALA A 20 -6.29 28.02 0.85
N PRO A 21 -5.07 27.46 0.88
CA PRO A 21 -4.40 27.12 -0.35
C PRO A 21 -5.31 26.13 -1.10
N VAL A 22 -5.93 26.61 -2.17
CA VAL A 22 -6.57 25.73 -3.13
C VAL A 22 -5.41 24.89 -3.66
N LEU A 23 -5.33 23.63 -3.24
CA LEU A 23 -4.48 22.69 -3.96
C LEU A 23 -4.87 22.82 -5.43
N ALA A 24 -3.92 23.27 -6.27
CA ALA A 24 -4.08 23.20 -7.70
C ALA A 24 -4.54 21.78 -8.00
N ALA A 25 -5.64 21.62 -8.72
CA ALA A 25 -6.20 20.31 -9.01
C ALA A 25 -5.07 19.40 -9.44
N ALA A 26 -4.78 18.36 -8.66
CA ALA A 26 -3.67 17.46 -8.93
C ALA A 26 -3.88 16.92 -10.36
N GLU A 27 -2.95 17.20 -11.26
CA GLU A 27 -3.01 16.64 -12.61
C GLU A 27 -2.96 15.12 -12.43
N THR A 28 -4.09 14.46 -12.70
CA THR A 28 -4.18 13.01 -12.69
C THR A 28 -3.34 12.51 -13.85
N ALA A 29 -2.15 12.01 -13.58
CA ALA A 29 -1.24 11.52 -14.60
C ALA A 29 -1.81 10.32 -15.37
N GLY A 30 -2.71 9.58 -14.71
CA GLY A 30 -3.50 8.51 -15.31
C GLY A 30 -3.99 7.50 -14.31
N SER A 31 -4.98 6.75 -14.71
CA SER A 31 -5.51 5.64 -13.94
C SER A 31 -5.78 4.43 -14.83
N SER A 32 -5.56 3.25 -14.28
CA SER A 32 -5.97 1.99 -14.89
C SER A 32 -7.01 1.34 -13.99
N THR A 33 -8.11 0.90 -14.57
CA THR A 33 -9.23 0.31 -13.83
C THR A 33 -9.47 -1.13 -14.24
N LEU A 34 -9.91 -1.95 -13.27
CA LEU A 34 -10.22 -3.36 -13.45
C LEU A 34 -11.44 -3.75 -12.61
N ASN A 35 -12.45 -4.33 -13.23
CA ASN A 35 -13.58 -4.90 -12.52
C ASN A 35 -13.17 -6.21 -11.83
N LEU A 36 -13.21 -6.24 -10.50
CA LEU A 36 -12.95 -7.43 -9.68
C LEU A 36 -14.21 -8.27 -9.46
N SER A 37 -15.39 -7.63 -9.56
CA SER A 37 -16.72 -8.23 -9.56
C SER A 37 -17.67 -7.32 -10.34
N ASP A 38 -18.98 -7.61 -10.31
CA ASP A 38 -19.97 -6.78 -10.99
C ASP A 38 -20.06 -5.36 -10.40
N ASN A 39 -19.79 -5.20 -9.09
CA ASN A 39 -19.88 -3.94 -8.37
C ASN A 39 -18.63 -3.59 -7.56
N THR A 40 -17.51 -4.28 -7.80
CA THR A 40 -16.21 -3.97 -7.18
C THR A 40 -15.19 -3.63 -8.24
N VAL A 41 -14.63 -2.43 -8.16
CA VAL A 41 -13.65 -1.90 -9.11
C VAL A 41 -12.33 -1.61 -8.39
N TYR A 42 -11.25 -2.09 -8.95
CA TYR A 42 -9.89 -1.67 -8.58
C TYR A 42 -9.42 -0.58 -9.53
N THR A 43 -8.88 0.49 -8.97
CA THR A 43 -8.22 1.57 -9.70
C THR A 43 -6.81 1.73 -9.15
N TYR A 44 -5.81 1.53 -10.00
CA TYR A 44 -4.45 2.01 -9.77
C TYR A 44 -4.35 3.41 -10.36
N SER A 45 -3.96 4.38 -9.55
CA SER A 45 -3.87 5.79 -9.95
C SER A 45 -2.51 6.35 -9.62
N THR A 46 -2.03 7.26 -10.46
CA THR A 46 -0.84 8.05 -10.20
C THR A 46 -1.15 9.52 -10.39
N GLN A 47 -0.64 10.34 -9.49
CA GLN A 47 -0.84 11.78 -9.49
C GLN A 47 0.46 12.50 -9.18
N SER A 48 0.53 13.77 -9.59
CA SER A 48 1.50 14.72 -9.05
C SER A 48 0.86 15.46 -7.87
N VAL A 49 1.53 15.47 -6.74
CA VAL A 49 1.11 16.22 -5.55
C VAL A 49 2.22 17.18 -5.12
N THR A 50 1.82 18.31 -4.57
CA THR A 50 2.77 19.30 -4.05
C THR A 50 2.99 19.04 -2.57
N SER A 51 4.25 18.83 -2.17
CA SER A 51 4.62 18.75 -0.75
C SER A 51 4.50 20.11 -0.07
N ASP A 52 4.47 20.13 1.26
CA ASP A 52 4.46 21.37 2.06
C ASP A 52 5.65 22.30 1.77
N SER A 53 6.76 21.76 1.24
CA SER A 53 7.93 22.51 0.78
C SER A 53 7.78 23.11 -0.62
N GLY A 54 6.64 22.91 -1.28
CA GLY A 54 6.38 23.34 -2.66
C GLY A 54 7.01 22.45 -3.74
N LYS A 55 7.63 21.31 -3.35
CA LYS A 55 8.20 20.35 -4.30
C LYS A 55 7.09 19.49 -4.89
N GLN A 56 7.12 19.32 -6.21
CA GLN A 56 6.28 18.33 -6.90
C GLN A 56 6.80 16.93 -6.63
N THR A 57 5.90 16.04 -6.20
CA THR A 57 6.20 14.64 -5.89
C THR A 57 5.16 13.73 -6.54
N ASN A 58 5.48 12.45 -6.66
CA ASN A 58 4.54 11.48 -7.19
C ASN A 58 3.73 10.84 -6.07
N LEU A 59 2.50 10.47 -6.36
CA LEU A 59 1.61 9.73 -5.52
C LEU A 59 1.10 8.50 -6.28
N HIS A 60 1.36 7.31 -5.75
CA HIS A 60 0.80 6.06 -6.24
C HIS A 60 -0.31 5.59 -5.31
N GLU A 61 -1.47 5.30 -5.87
CA GLU A 61 -2.69 4.99 -5.13
C GLU A 61 -3.29 3.66 -5.56
N ASN A 62 -3.78 2.90 -4.61
CA ASN A 62 -4.61 1.72 -4.82
C ASN A 62 -5.99 2.00 -4.23
N ILE A 63 -7.02 2.02 -5.06
CA ILE A 63 -8.38 2.40 -4.71
C ILE A 63 -9.30 1.24 -5.08
N PHE A 64 -9.99 0.67 -4.08
CA PHE A 64 -11.04 -0.31 -4.32
C PHE A 64 -12.38 0.34 -4.00
N THR A 65 -13.21 0.50 -5.02
CA THR A 65 -14.58 0.99 -4.85
C THR A 65 -15.51 -0.21 -4.87
N TYR A 66 -16.24 -0.40 -3.77
CA TYR A 66 -17.21 -1.46 -3.60
C TYR A 66 -18.62 -0.85 -3.53
N ARG A 67 -19.52 -1.36 -4.36
CA ARG A 67 -20.95 -1.15 -4.21
C ARG A 67 -21.59 -2.46 -3.76
N LYS A 68 -22.52 -2.37 -2.84
CA LYS A 68 -23.28 -3.52 -2.32
C LYS A 68 -23.71 -4.48 -3.42
N GLU A 69 -23.39 -5.75 -3.25
CA GLU A 69 -23.71 -6.84 -4.16
C GLU A 69 -23.89 -8.17 -3.41
N ALA A 70 -24.57 -9.13 -4.05
CA ALA A 70 -24.88 -10.41 -3.40
C ALA A 70 -23.66 -11.35 -3.25
N GLN A 71 -22.65 -11.20 -4.12
CA GLN A 71 -21.52 -12.13 -4.19
C GLN A 71 -20.29 -11.69 -3.40
N VAL A 72 -20.16 -10.40 -3.11
CA VAL A 72 -19.00 -9.84 -2.39
C VAL A 72 -19.49 -9.10 -1.16
N ARG A 73 -18.76 -9.23 -0.06
CA ARG A 73 -19.03 -8.51 1.18
C ARG A 73 -17.76 -8.10 1.90
N PRO A 74 -17.77 -6.98 2.64
CA PRO A 74 -16.66 -6.60 3.51
C PRO A 74 -16.66 -7.44 4.79
N VAL A 75 -15.47 -7.85 5.25
CA VAL A 75 -15.25 -8.54 6.53
C VAL A 75 -13.96 -8.05 7.16
N VAL A 76 -13.89 -8.09 8.49
CA VAL A 76 -12.64 -7.92 9.23
C VAL A 76 -12.11 -9.30 9.61
N ALA A 77 -10.82 -9.49 9.50
CA ALA A 77 -10.15 -10.71 9.93
C ALA A 77 -8.80 -10.38 10.59
N PHE A 78 -8.40 -11.23 11.52
CA PHE A 78 -7.12 -11.16 12.22
C PHE A 78 -6.46 -12.55 12.20
N GLY A 79 -5.29 -12.68 12.80
CA GLY A 79 -4.59 -13.97 12.92
C GLY A 79 -5.36 -15.00 13.75
N SER A 80 -4.66 -15.98 14.33
CA SER A 80 -5.28 -16.97 15.20
C SER A 80 -5.72 -16.38 16.54
N THR A 81 -5.04 -15.34 17.00
CA THR A 81 -5.27 -14.65 18.28
C THR A 81 -5.09 -13.14 18.12
N LEU A 82 -5.63 -12.36 19.05
CA LEU A 82 -5.46 -10.90 19.12
C LEU A 82 -4.08 -10.50 19.66
N TYR A 83 -3.47 -11.35 20.47
CA TYR A 83 -2.11 -11.15 20.93
C TYR A 83 -1.13 -11.59 19.82
N GLY A 84 -0.37 -10.65 19.31
CA GLY A 84 0.49 -10.84 18.15
C GLY A 84 -0.07 -10.22 16.88
N THR A 85 0.67 -10.34 15.81
CA THR A 85 0.34 -9.83 14.48
C THR A 85 0.27 -10.99 13.48
N SER A 86 -0.35 -10.75 12.34
CA SER A 86 -0.43 -11.73 11.26
C SER A 86 -0.06 -11.10 9.92
N ALA A 87 0.58 -11.87 9.06
CA ALA A 87 0.78 -11.48 7.68
C ALA A 87 -0.54 -11.58 6.90
N MET A 88 -0.78 -10.65 5.96
CA MET A 88 -2.01 -10.63 5.15
C MET A 88 -2.28 -11.99 4.48
N ASN A 89 -1.28 -12.62 3.89
CA ASN A 89 -1.41 -13.91 3.21
C ASN A 89 -1.80 -15.06 4.16
N LYS A 90 -1.33 -15.04 5.41
CA LYS A 90 -1.76 -16.02 6.43
C LYS A 90 -3.23 -15.82 6.80
N THR A 91 -3.65 -14.57 6.99
CA THR A 91 -5.05 -14.24 7.29
C THR A 91 -5.97 -14.59 6.13
N VAL A 92 -5.53 -14.35 4.88
CA VAL A 92 -6.25 -14.80 3.68
C VAL A 92 -6.43 -16.32 3.67
N LYS A 93 -5.38 -17.09 4.01
CA LYS A 93 -5.48 -18.55 4.10
C LYS A 93 -6.52 -19.00 5.11
N THR A 94 -6.59 -18.36 6.28
CA THR A 94 -7.65 -18.63 7.28
C THR A 94 -9.04 -18.37 6.71
N LEU A 95 -9.23 -17.29 5.94
CA LEU A 95 -10.51 -17.04 5.26
C LEU A 95 -10.82 -18.10 4.20
N GLU A 96 -9.82 -18.58 3.48
CA GLU A 96 -9.97 -19.67 2.49
C GLU A 96 -10.39 -21.00 3.15
N GLU A 97 -9.86 -21.31 4.33
CA GLU A 97 -10.24 -22.46 5.15
C GLU A 97 -11.69 -22.34 5.65
N GLN A 98 -12.18 -21.11 5.85
CA GLN A 98 -13.58 -20.80 6.18
C GLN A 98 -14.51 -20.79 4.95
N GLY A 99 -14.00 -21.09 3.77
CA GLY A 99 -14.79 -21.16 2.52
C GLY A 99 -14.92 -19.83 1.79
N TYR A 100 -14.07 -18.85 2.04
CA TYR A 100 -14.06 -17.58 1.34
C TYR A 100 -12.85 -17.46 0.38
N SER A 101 -12.98 -16.59 -0.60
CA SER A 101 -11.87 -16.12 -1.44
C SER A 101 -11.76 -14.61 -1.32
N MET A 102 -10.55 -14.10 -1.15
CA MET A 102 -10.29 -12.67 -1.15
C MET A 102 -10.54 -12.09 -2.55
N VAL A 103 -11.21 -10.95 -2.60
CA VAL A 103 -11.36 -10.09 -3.79
C VAL A 103 -10.36 -8.96 -3.72
N ALA A 104 -10.36 -8.23 -2.59
CA ALA A 104 -9.41 -7.19 -2.25
C ALA A 104 -9.24 -7.11 -0.73
N GLY A 105 -8.20 -6.43 -0.26
CA GLY A 105 -8.01 -6.22 1.16
C GLY A 105 -7.03 -5.09 1.46
N ILE A 106 -7.20 -4.46 2.61
CA ILE A 106 -6.29 -3.45 3.16
C ILE A 106 -5.99 -3.79 4.62
N ASN A 107 -4.91 -3.25 5.19
CA ASN A 107 -4.68 -3.34 6.63
C ASN A 107 -5.75 -2.54 7.40
N GLY A 108 -5.92 -2.87 8.69
CA GLY A 108 -6.98 -2.30 9.54
C GLY A 108 -6.45 -1.39 10.66
N SER A 109 -6.70 -1.82 11.89
CA SER A 109 -6.50 -1.03 13.11
C SER A 109 -5.06 -0.64 13.41
N PHE A 110 -4.88 0.49 14.07
CA PHE A 110 -3.69 0.76 14.88
C PHE A 110 -3.57 -0.28 16.01
N PHE A 111 -2.34 -0.61 16.38
CA PHE A 111 -2.06 -1.63 17.38
C PHE A 111 -0.79 -1.33 18.20
N ASP A 112 -0.70 -1.90 19.38
CA ASP A 112 0.52 -1.90 20.17
C ASP A 112 1.59 -2.76 19.49
N ARG A 113 2.71 -2.15 19.10
CA ARG A 113 3.77 -2.85 18.36
C ARG A 113 4.51 -3.92 19.14
N SER A 114 4.42 -3.89 20.47
CA SER A 114 5.07 -4.88 21.35
C SER A 114 4.22 -6.13 21.57
N THR A 115 2.90 -5.97 21.54
CA THR A 115 1.94 -7.05 21.82
C THR A 115 1.09 -7.47 20.63
N GLY A 116 1.01 -6.63 19.60
CA GLY A 116 0.12 -6.83 18.45
C GLY A 116 -1.36 -6.49 18.74
N ILE A 117 -1.71 -6.13 19.96
CA ILE A 117 -3.10 -5.91 20.38
C ILE A 117 -3.66 -4.63 19.73
N PRO A 118 -4.82 -4.71 19.04
CA PRO A 118 -5.47 -3.54 18.45
C PRO A 118 -5.96 -2.57 19.53
N TYR A 119 -5.78 -1.26 19.29
CA TYR A 119 -6.26 -0.23 20.23
C TYR A 119 -7.79 -0.11 20.23
N GLY A 120 -8.43 -0.13 19.06
CA GLY A 120 -9.87 -0.04 18.90
C GLY A 120 -10.60 -1.38 19.03
N ILE A 121 -11.89 -1.35 18.73
CA ILE A 121 -12.72 -2.55 18.69
C ILE A 121 -12.32 -3.50 17.56
N VAL A 122 -12.59 -4.78 17.74
CA VAL A 122 -12.59 -5.80 16.67
C VAL A 122 -13.85 -6.63 16.81
N ILE A 123 -14.63 -6.71 15.74
CA ILE A 123 -15.82 -7.57 15.64
C ILE A 123 -15.67 -8.46 14.42
N THR A 124 -15.90 -9.76 14.58
CA THR A 124 -15.96 -10.72 13.48
C THR A 124 -17.15 -11.66 13.69
N ASN A 125 -17.94 -11.93 12.65
CA ASN A 125 -19.10 -12.79 12.72
C ASN A 125 -20.09 -12.40 13.85
N SER A 126 -20.31 -11.08 14.04
CA SER A 126 -21.14 -10.50 15.11
C SER A 126 -20.64 -10.77 16.54
N ILE A 127 -19.40 -11.24 16.72
CA ILE A 127 -18.78 -11.47 18.03
C ILE A 127 -17.77 -10.35 18.28
N LEU A 128 -17.90 -9.68 19.43
CA LEU A 128 -16.92 -8.73 19.92
C LEU A 128 -15.65 -9.49 20.30
N ARG A 129 -14.55 -9.24 19.63
CA ARG A 129 -13.25 -9.89 19.89
C ARG A 129 -12.36 -9.04 20.79
N SER A 130 -12.40 -7.72 20.59
CA SER A 130 -11.65 -6.75 21.40
C SER A 130 -12.50 -5.52 21.67
N GLY A 131 -12.51 -5.02 22.89
CA GLY A 131 -13.07 -3.72 23.26
C GLY A 131 -12.15 -2.57 22.82
N GLY A 132 -12.49 -1.35 23.19
CA GLY A 132 -11.69 -0.14 22.98
C GLY A 132 -12.56 1.02 22.54
N SER A 133 -12.13 2.23 22.92
CA SER A 133 -12.75 3.50 22.53
C SER A 133 -11.92 4.16 21.45
N ALA A 134 -12.41 4.20 20.24
CA ALA A 134 -11.85 4.95 19.12
C ALA A 134 -12.86 4.94 18.00
N ASN A 135 -12.76 5.89 17.07
CA ASN A 135 -13.51 5.80 15.84
C ASN A 135 -13.25 4.46 15.15
N ALA A 136 -14.28 3.90 14.55
CA ALA A 136 -14.23 2.61 13.92
C ALA A 136 -15.04 2.59 12.62
N VAL A 137 -14.81 1.58 11.79
CA VAL A 137 -15.68 1.19 10.70
C VAL A 137 -16.36 -0.13 11.07
N GLY A 138 -17.68 -0.15 10.96
CA GLY A 138 -18.52 -1.34 11.15
C GLY A 138 -19.25 -1.69 9.86
N PHE A 139 -19.34 -2.97 9.55
CA PHE A 139 -20.03 -3.52 8.39
C PHE A 139 -21.25 -4.31 8.82
N LEU A 140 -22.38 -4.06 8.16
CA LEU A 140 -23.63 -4.78 8.38
C LEU A 140 -23.69 -6.03 7.48
N ALA A 141 -24.59 -6.93 7.80
CA ALA A 141 -24.79 -8.18 7.06
C ALA A 141 -25.10 -7.96 5.56
N ASP A 142 -25.70 -6.82 5.22
CA ASP A 142 -26.05 -6.45 3.86
C ASP A 142 -24.88 -5.81 3.07
N GLY A 143 -23.70 -5.67 3.68
CA GLY A 143 -22.50 -5.07 3.07
C GLY A 143 -22.43 -3.55 3.16
N SER A 144 -23.40 -2.88 3.77
CA SER A 144 -23.31 -1.45 4.09
C SER A 144 -22.37 -1.22 5.29
N ALA A 145 -21.92 0.03 5.49
CA ALA A 145 -21.02 0.36 6.57
C ALA A 145 -21.45 1.61 7.35
N VAL A 146 -21.06 1.63 8.63
CA VAL A 146 -21.14 2.77 9.53
C VAL A 146 -19.71 3.16 9.95
N ILE A 147 -19.43 4.47 10.05
CA ILE A 147 -18.16 5.03 10.51
C ILE A 147 -18.46 6.04 11.63
N GLY A 148 -17.73 5.96 12.72
CA GLY A 148 -17.82 6.84 13.88
C GLY A 148 -17.34 6.17 15.16
N ASP A 149 -17.60 6.77 16.31
CA ASP A 149 -17.35 6.15 17.60
C ASP A 149 -18.50 5.17 17.92
N PRO A 150 -18.21 3.87 18.06
CA PRO A 150 -19.20 2.86 18.43
C PRO A 150 -19.61 2.91 19.90
N GLU A 151 -18.94 3.69 20.76
CA GLU A 151 -19.17 3.83 22.20
C GLU A 151 -19.33 2.46 22.91
N VAL A 152 -18.57 1.44 22.49
CA VAL A 152 -18.68 0.10 23.04
C VAL A 152 -18.18 0.09 24.48
N THR A 153 -19.07 -0.26 25.40
CA THR A 153 -18.77 -0.41 26.82
C THR A 153 -19.07 -1.83 27.28
N VAL A 154 -18.13 -2.43 28.01
CA VAL A 154 -18.32 -3.73 28.68
C VAL A 154 -18.31 -3.46 30.18
N THR A 155 -19.35 -3.88 30.87
CA THR A 155 -19.49 -3.75 32.34
C THR A 155 -19.73 -5.09 33.00
N LEU A 156 -19.27 -5.24 34.25
CA LEU A 156 -19.49 -6.38 35.13
C LEU A 156 -20.32 -5.93 36.30
N ASP A 157 -21.55 -6.39 36.40
CA ASP A 157 -22.39 -6.29 37.59
C ASP A 157 -22.08 -7.50 38.48
N TYR A 158 -21.64 -7.22 39.70
CA TYR A 158 -21.22 -8.19 40.72
C TYR A 158 -22.08 -8.03 41.98
N GLY A 159 -23.23 -7.36 41.90
CA GLY A 159 -24.13 -7.12 43.03
C GLY A 159 -23.72 -5.94 43.93
N GLY A 160 -22.67 -5.19 43.56
CA GLY A 160 -22.27 -3.96 44.27
C GLY A 160 -23.05 -2.73 43.80
N ASP A 161 -22.81 -1.57 44.45
CA ASP A 161 -23.53 -0.33 44.17
C ASP A 161 -23.36 0.17 42.72
N THR A 162 -22.24 -0.15 42.07
CA THR A 162 -21.92 0.31 40.72
C THR A 162 -21.22 -0.81 39.95
N PRO A 163 -21.67 -1.14 38.71
CA PRO A 163 -20.97 -2.10 37.86
C PRO A 163 -19.53 -1.65 37.56
N LEU A 164 -18.62 -2.60 37.46
CA LEU A 164 -17.22 -2.35 37.10
C LEU A 164 -17.09 -2.20 35.59
N LEU A 165 -16.35 -1.18 35.15
CA LEU A 165 -15.94 -1.04 33.76
C LEU A 165 -14.85 -2.09 33.45
N VAL A 166 -14.97 -2.78 32.33
CA VAL A 166 -14.11 -3.90 31.96
C VAL A 166 -13.41 -3.63 30.63
N ASN A 167 -12.10 -3.81 30.62
CA ASN A 167 -11.28 -3.76 29.40
C ASN A 167 -11.25 -5.15 28.75
N TYR A 168 -11.91 -5.32 27.62
CA TYR A 168 -12.05 -6.61 26.97
C TYR A 168 -10.91 -6.91 26.01
N ASN A 169 -10.17 -8.00 26.26
CA ASN A 169 -9.02 -8.48 25.48
C ASN A 169 -7.94 -7.39 25.25
N LYS A 170 -7.51 -6.74 26.34
CA LYS A 170 -6.42 -5.74 26.36
C LYS A 170 -5.26 -6.22 27.26
N ALA A 171 -4.08 -5.63 27.08
CA ALA A 171 -2.93 -5.93 27.93
C ALA A 171 -3.13 -5.40 29.34
N MET A 172 -2.73 -6.15 30.35
CA MET A 172 -2.80 -5.75 31.75
C MET A 172 -1.68 -4.76 32.11
N THR A 173 -2.06 -3.65 32.73
CA THR A 173 -1.15 -2.67 33.33
C THR A 173 -1.66 -2.27 34.71
N THR A 174 -0.84 -1.57 35.50
CA THR A 174 -1.27 -1.01 36.79
C THR A 174 -2.24 0.16 36.63
N GLN A 175 -2.39 0.73 35.44
CA GLN A 175 -3.19 1.91 35.11
C GLN A 175 -4.56 1.58 34.52
N ASN A 176 -4.81 0.34 34.09
CA ASN A 176 -6.15 -0.10 33.70
C ASN A 176 -6.83 -0.87 34.84
N GLY A 177 -8.17 -0.79 34.90
CA GLY A 177 -8.99 -1.46 35.91
C GLY A 177 -9.13 -2.96 35.61
N VAL A 178 -10.35 -3.47 35.72
CA VAL A 178 -10.66 -4.87 35.45
C VAL A 178 -10.50 -5.19 33.97
N LEU A 179 -9.89 -6.31 33.69
CA LEU A 179 -9.79 -6.90 32.36
C LEU A 179 -10.66 -8.16 32.27
N LEU A 180 -11.16 -8.43 31.09
CA LEU A 180 -11.85 -9.68 30.74
C LEU A 180 -11.15 -10.28 29.53
N TYR A 181 -10.73 -11.53 29.65
CA TYR A 181 -10.07 -12.27 28.58
C TYR A 181 -10.94 -13.41 28.09
N SER A 182 -10.95 -13.62 26.78
CA SER A 182 -11.47 -14.81 26.11
C SER A 182 -10.35 -15.51 25.33
N GLN A 183 -10.62 -16.69 24.80
CA GLN A 183 -9.69 -17.45 23.94
C GLN A 183 -9.28 -16.69 22.67
N ASP A 184 -10.03 -15.65 22.25
CA ASP A 184 -9.63 -14.78 21.15
C ASP A 184 -8.35 -14.00 21.45
N TYR A 185 -8.07 -13.72 22.72
CA TYR A 185 -6.85 -13.04 23.12
C TYR A 185 -5.60 -13.91 22.90
N ASP A 186 -5.56 -15.04 23.53
CA ASP A 186 -4.57 -16.13 23.45
C ASP A 186 -5.02 -17.24 24.41
N THR A 187 -4.35 -18.36 24.46
CA THR A 187 -4.58 -19.42 25.47
C THR A 187 -4.20 -18.99 26.88
N ARG A 188 -3.39 -17.93 27.03
CA ARG A 188 -2.93 -17.34 28.27
C ARG A 188 -2.91 -15.82 28.20
N THR A 189 -3.01 -15.14 29.36
CA THR A 189 -3.03 -13.67 29.45
C THR A 189 -1.74 -12.97 29.00
N LYS A 190 -0.60 -13.68 28.96
CA LYS A 190 0.72 -13.11 28.64
C LYS A 190 1.13 -11.92 29.53
N ASN A 191 0.48 -11.71 30.66
CA ASN A 191 0.76 -10.61 31.58
C ASN A 191 2.18 -10.73 32.15
N THR A 192 2.86 -9.61 32.29
CA THR A 192 4.23 -9.53 32.87
C THR A 192 4.23 -9.09 34.34
N ILE A 193 3.10 -8.59 34.83
CA ILE A 193 2.88 -8.18 36.21
C ILE A 193 1.94 -9.15 36.92
N GLU A 194 2.05 -9.26 38.21
CA GLU A 194 1.19 -10.12 39.05
C GLU A 194 -0.20 -9.53 39.18
N GLY A 195 -1.20 -10.40 39.22
CA GLY A 195 -2.58 -9.99 39.31
C GLY A 195 -3.47 -11.03 39.97
N TYR A 196 -4.62 -10.59 40.44
CA TYR A 196 -5.73 -11.40 40.91
C TYR A 196 -6.62 -11.79 39.72
N HIS A 197 -6.98 -13.06 39.63
CA HIS A 197 -7.72 -13.62 38.51
C HIS A 197 -8.96 -14.37 38.99
N VAL A 198 -10.10 -14.20 38.29
CA VAL A 198 -11.35 -14.92 38.54
C VAL A 198 -11.80 -15.61 37.27
N ILE A 199 -11.97 -16.92 37.33
CA ILE A 199 -12.46 -17.74 36.23
C ILE A 199 -13.99 -17.73 36.28
N VAL A 200 -14.63 -17.34 35.20
CA VAL A 200 -16.09 -17.32 35.07
C VAL A 200 -16.57 -18.10 33.86
N ARG A 201 -17.71 -18.76 33.96
CA ARG A 201 -18.34 -19.48 32.86
C ARG A 201 -19.75 -18.98 32.61
N PRO A 202 -20.20 -18.90 31.34
CA PRO A 202 -21.60 -18.61 31.04
C PRO A 202 -22.56 -19.60 31.70
N SER A 203 -23.63 -19.08 32.27
CA SER A 203 -24.68 -19.91 32.85
C SER A 203 -25.46 -20.64 31.77
N GLY A 204 -25.69 -21.97 32.01
CA GLY A 204 -26.34 -22.84 31.04
C GLY A 204 -25.43 -23.26 29.88
N SER A 205 -26.03 -23.52 28.71
CA SER A 205 -25.30 -24.00 27.52
C SER A 205 -24.90 -22.85 26.53
N ARG A 206 -24.70 -21.62 27.04
CA ARG A 206 -24.27 -20.50 26.23
C ARG A 206 -22.77 -20.54 25.94
N ALA A 207 -22.40 -20.13 24.73
CA ALA A 207 -20.99 -19.97 24.39
C ALA A 207 -20.36 -18.77 25.14
N ALA A 208 -19.06 -18.84 25.40
CA ALA A 208 -18.27 -17.77 25.98
C ALA A 208 -17.95 -16.69 24.90
N GLU A 209 -18.96 -16.04 24.39
CA GLU A 209 -18.90 -15.01 23.35
C GLU A 209 -19.64 -13.75 23.80
N LEU A 210 -19.08 -12.58 23.51
CA LEU A 210 -19.73 -11.30 23.70
C LEU A 210 -20.22 -10.73 22.38
N ARG A 211 -21.39 -10.10 22.39
CA ARG A 211 -21.99 -9.41 21.23
C ARG A 211 -22.48 -8.05 21.66
N LEU A 212 -22.59 -7.12 20.70
CA LEU A 212 -23.12 -5.79 20.99
C LEU A 212 -24.56 -5.90 21.51
N SER A 213 -24.92 -5.01 22.42
CA SER A 213 -26.25 -4.94 23.07
C SER A 213 -26.67 -6.25 23.76
N GLN A 214 -25.68 -7.02 24.29
CA GLN A 214 -25.91 -8.31 24.95
C GLN A 214 -25.76 -8.19 26.46
N THR A 215 -26.58 -8.96 27.17
CA THR A 215 -26.40 -9.29 28.59
C THR A 215 -26.10 -10.79 28.72
N LEU A 216 -25.05 -11.15 29.44
CA LEU A 216 -24.60 -12.53 29.66
C LEU A 216 -24.39 -12.76 31.15
N THR A 217 -25.14 -13.72 31.72
CA THR A 217 -24.91 -14.19 33.09
C THR A 217 -23.79 -15.23 33.12
N VAL A 218 -22.85 -15.07 34.03
CA VAL A 218 -21.71 -15.96 34.22
C VAL A 218 -21.60 -16.34 35.69
N GLU A 219 -21.03 -17.51 35.98
CA GLU A 219 -20.83 -18.04 37.32
C GLU A 219 -19.33 -18.09 37.64
N VAL A 220 -18.95 -17.71 38.85
CA VAL A 220 -17.58 -17.84 39.38
C VAL A 220 -17.24 -19.31 39.62
N VAL A 221 -16.25 -19.81 38.87
CA VAL A 221 -15.85 -21.24 38.95
C VAL A 221 -14.40 -21.46 39.40
N GLY A 222 -13.64 -20.40 39.66
CA GLY A 222 -12.26 -20.49 40.14
C GLY A 222 -11.63 -19.12 40.38
N MET A 223 -10.59 -19.14 41.24
CA MET A 223 -9.78 -17.95 41.55
C MET A 223 -8.30 -18.32 41.55
N VAL A 224 -7.44 -17.40 41.10
CA VAL A 224 -5.98 -17.58 41.07
C VAL A 224 -5.32 -16.27 41.50
N GLU A 225 -4.51 -16.34 42.55
CA GLU A 225 -3.83 -15.18 43.13
C GLU A 225 -2.36 -15.13 42.70
N ASP A 226 -1.78 -13.93 42.74
CA ASP A 226 -0.34 -13.65 42.60
C ASP A 226 0.32 -14.31 41.38
N THR A 227 -0.40 -14.36 40.27
CA THR A 227 0.08 -14.97 39.01
C THR A 227 0.24 -13.93 37.91
N LYS A 228 1.38 -13.98 37.24
CA LYS A 228 1.62 -13.09 36.07
C LYS A 228 0.81 -13.55 34.85
N SER A 229 1.08 -14.74 34.35
CA SER A 229 0.40 -15.30 33.19
C SER A 229 -0.53 -16.45 33.58
N CYS A 230 -1.84 -16.22 33.46
CA CYS A 230 -2.88 -17.19 33.77
C CYS A 230 -3.45 -17.84 32.50
N ALA A 231 -3.85 -19.11 32.57
CA ALA A 231 -4.56 -19.77 31.48
C ALA A 231 -5.98 -19.18 31.32
N ILE A 232 -6.40 -18.96 30.09
CA ILE A 232 -7.75 -18.51 29.77
C ILE A 232 -8.60 -19.76 29.49
N PRO A 233 -9.76 -19.92 30.12
CA PRO A 233 -10.60 -21.11 29.90
C PRO A 233 -11.17 -21.16 28.49
N GLU A 234 -11.27 -22.35 27.91
CA GLU A 234 -11.85 -22.54 26.56
C GLU A 234 -13.37 -22.29 26.54
N ASP A 235 -14.04 -22.61 27.63
CA ASP A 235 -15.50 -22.56 27.81
C ASP A 235 -15.96 -21.39 28.70
N GLY A 236 -15.10 -20.38 28.91
CA GLY A 236 -15.39 -19.29 29.83
C GLY A 236 -14.57 -18.03 29.54
N PHE A 237 -14.52 -17.17 30.52
CA PHE A 237 -13.72 -15.96 30.53
C PHE A 237 -12.83 -15.93 31.77
N LEU A 238 -11.77 -15.14 31.69
CA LEU A 238 -10.89 -14.83 32.80
C LEU A 238 -10.96 -13.34 33.10
N LEU A 239 -11.53 -12.98 34.25
CA LEU A 239 -11.39 -11.64 34.82
C LEU A 239 -10.00 -11.51 35.43
N ALA A 240 -9.37 -10.36 35.30
CA ALA A 240 -8.06 -10.10 35.87
C ALA A 240 -7.92 -8.62 36.26
N ILE A 241 -7.11 -8.37 37.31
CA ILE A 241 -6.70 -7.03 37.73
C ILE A 241 -5.30 -7.11 38.33
N ALA A 242 -4.46 -6.08 38.05
CA ALA A 242 -3.11 -6.03 38.62
C ALA A 242 -3.15 -5.86 40.15
N ASN A 243 -2.30 -6.56 40.91
CA ASN A 243 -2.21 -6.40 42.36
C ASN A 243 -1.82 -4.97 42.75
N ASP A 244 -0.93 -4.35 42.01
CA ASP A 244 -0.47 -2.96 42.20
C ASP A 244 -1.32 -1.91 41.45
N THR A 245 -2.57 -2.25 41.11
CA THR A 245 -3.48 -1.35 40.40
C THR A 245 -3.75 -0.06 41.20
N ILE A 246 -3.98 1.05 40.51
CA ILE A 246 -4.53 2.27 41.10
C ILE A 246 -6.02 2.13 41.45
N TYR A 247 -6.74 1.17 40.87
CA TYR A 247 -8.16 0.90 41.05
C TYR A 247 -8.42 -0.06 42.24
N LYS A 248 -8.04 0.37 43.48
CA LYS A 248 -8.10 -0.47 44.69
C LYS A 248 -9.52 -0.99 45.02
N ASN A 249 -10.56 -0.18 44.75
CA ASN A 249 -11.94 -0.61 44.98
C ASN A 249 -12.35 -1.75 44.02
N ALA A 250 -11.91 -1.70 42.75
CA ALA A 250 -12.18 -2.77 41.80
C ALA A 250 -11.41 -4.07 42.15
N LEU A 251 -10.19 -3.95 42.65
CA LEU A 251 -9.44 -5.11 43.19
C LEU A 251 -10.17 -5.74 44.38
N ALA A 252 -10.59 -4.91 45.35
CA ALA A 252 -11.35 -5.38 46.51
C ALA A 252 -12.68 -6.04 46.11
N ALA A 253 -13.39 -5.49 45.11
CA ALA A 253 -14.61 -6.08 44.57
C ALA A 253 -14.37 -7.48 43.99
N LEU A 254 -13.32 -7.65 43.15
CA LEU A 254 -12.98 -8.98 42.61
C LEU A 254 -12.54 -9.98 43.68
N GLN A 255 -11.83 -9.51 44.71
CA GLN A 255 -11.41 -10.33 45.85
C GLN A 255 -12.57 -10.73 46.78
N SER A 256 -13.69 -10.00 46.75
CA SER A 256 -14.88 -10.34 47.56
C SER A 256 -15.76 -11.41 46.92
N LEU A 257 -15.55 -11.75 45.64
CA LEU A 257 -16.33 -12.77 44.95
C LEU A 257 -16.12 -14.17 45.56
N VAL A 258 -17.15 -14.99 45.49
CA VAL A 258 -17.11 -16.37 46.00
C VAL A 258 -17.48 -17.37 44.92
N MET A 259 -17.05 -18.60 45.06
CA MET A 259 -17.40 -19.72 44.17
C MET A 259 -18.91 -19.90 44.07
N GLY A 260 -19.43 -20.07 42.84
CA GLY A 260 -20.85 -20.23 42.54
C GLY A 260 -21.63 -18.93 42.45
N GLU A 261 -20.99 -17.78 42.67
CA GLU A 261 -21.63 -16.49 42.56
C GLU A 261 -21.97 -16.15 41.11
N GLN A 262 -23.17 -15.59 40.89
CA GLN A 262 -23.67 -15.21 39.58
C GLN A 262 -23.33 -13.73 39.32
N LEU A 263 -22.66 -13.48 38.23
CA LEU A 263 -22.29 -12.14 37.78
C LEU A 263 -22.97 -11.86 36.41
N THR A 264 -23.11 -10.59 36.10
CA THR A 264 -23.71 -10.20 34.80
C THR A 264 -22.73 -9.33 33.99
N ILE A 265 -22.36 -9.81 32.82
CA ILE A 265 -21.60 -9.02 31.84
C ILE A 265 -22.59 -8.35 30.88
N GLN A 266 -22.52 -7.04 30.78
CA GLN A 266 -23.33 -6.26 29.84
C GLN A 266 -22.44 -5.56 28.83
N VAL A 267 -22.81 -5.67 27.54
CA VAL A 267 -22.16 -4.95 26.43
C VAL A 267 -23.16 -3.95 25.87
N THR A 268 -22.80 -2.68 25.83
CA THR A 268 -23.57 -1.59 25.21
C THR A 268 -22.83 -1.00 24.04
N CYS A 269 -23.52 -0.33 23.13
CA CYS A 269 -22.93 0.41 22.01
C CYS A 269 -23.80 1.61 21.62
N ALA A 270 -23.25 2.51 20.80
CA ALA A 270 -23.99 3.61 20.20
C ALA A 270 -25.10 3.13 19.26
N SER A 271 -26.16 3.93 19.12
CA SER A 271 -27.26 3.64 18.19
C SER A 271 -26.76 3.49 16.75
N GLY A 272 -27.25 2.45 16.07
CA GLY A 272 -26.85 2.09 14.71
C GLY A 272 -25.70 1.10 14.62
N TRP A 273 -25.07 0.72 15.77
CA TRP A 273 -24.00 -0.29 15.80
C TRP A 273 -24.49 -1.68 16.20
N GLU A 274 -25.71 -1.82 16.69
CA GLU A 274 -26.26 -3.06 17.26
C GLU A 274 -26.22 -4.24 16.31
N ASN A 275 -26.35 -3.96 15.00
CA ASN A 275 -26.41 -4.96 13.94
C ASN A 275 -25.09 -5.11 13.14
N VAL A 276 -24.01 -4.54 13.64
CA VAL A 276 -22.69 -4.68 13.00
C VAL A 276 -22.19 -6.12 13.14
N THR A 277 -21.83 -6.70 12.01
CA THR A 277 -21.35 -8.08 11.93
C THR A 277 -19.84 -8.20 11.90
N SER A 278 -19.17 -7.12 11.47
CA SER A 278 -17.71 -7.06 11.37
C SER A 278 -17.25 -5.61 11.56
N ALA A 279 -16.23 -5.36 12.37
CA ALA A 279 -15.71 -4.01 12.61
C ALA A 279 -14.23 -4.01 12.98
N CYS A 280 -13.56 -2.91 12.67
CA CYS A 280 -12.25 -2.62 13.23
C CYS A 280 -12.11 -1.14 13.61
N GLY A 281 -11.35 -0.87 14.66
CA GLY A 281 -11.03 0.48 15.08
C GLY A 281 -10.10 1.17 14.08
N GLY A 282 -10.20 2.48 14.00
CA GLY A 282 -9.34 3.37 13.22
C GLY A 282 -8.76 4.49 14.07
N GLY A 283 -8.41 5.58 13.44
CA GLY A 283 -7.90 6.81 14.07
C GLY A 283 -8.83 8.00 13.82
N ASP A 284 -8.25 9.06 13.29
CA ASP A 284 -8.97 10.31 13.05
C ASP A 284 -10.02 10.19 11.93
N ILE A 285 -11.17 10.83 12.10
CA ILE A 285 -12.13 11.06 11.02
C ILE A 285 -11.50 12.05 10.04
N LEU A 286 -11.46 11.70 8.78
CA LEU A 286 -10.86 12.49 7.70
C LEU A 286 -11.90 13.39 7.02
N VAL A 287 -13.09 12.84 6.79
CA VAL A 287 -14.22 13.53 6.17
C VAL A 287 -15.45 13.25 7.02
N GLU A 288 -16.17 14.30 7.37
CA GLU A 288 -17.42 14.20 8.10
C GLU A 288 -18.51 15.01 7.38
N ASN A 289 -19.65 14.38 7.08
CA ASN A 289 -20.77 14.99 6.36
C ASN A 289 -20.38 15.68 5.03
N GLY A 290 -19.36 15.13 4.33
CA GLY A 290 -18.81 15.65 3.08
C GLY A 290 -17.80 16.79 3.24
N SER A 291 -17.49 17.19 4.47
CA SER A 291 -16.51 18.23 4.79
C SER A 291 -15.20 17.61 5.29
N VAL A 292 -14.07 18.14 4.85
CA VAL A 292 -12.73 17.76 5.31
C VAL A 292 -12.56 18.17 6.78
N CYS A 293 -12.09 17.24 7.62
CA CYS A 293 -11.66 17.52 8.98
C CYS A 293 -10.22 18.06 8.98
N THR A 294 -9.90 18.92 9.94
CA THR A 294 -8.60 19.60 10.04
C THR A 294 -7.86 19.31 11.35
N ASP A 295 -8.58 18.89 12.38
CA ASP A 295 -8.02 18.61 13.70
C ASP A 295 -7.72 17.11 13.83
N PHE A 296 -6.45 16.76 13.66
CA PHE A 296 -5.97 15.39 13.72
C PHE A 296 -5.16 15.15 15.00
N THR A 297 -5.39 14.01 15.63
CA THR A 297 -4.74 13.61 16.88
C THR A 297 -3.49 12.77 16.67
N LEU A 298 -3.29 12.23 15.46
CA LEU A 298 -2.14 11.40 15.14
C LEU A 298 -0.84 12.22 15.10
N ASP A 299 0.17 11.84 15.88
CA ASP A 299 1.48 12.52 15.94
C ASP A 299 2.14 12.71 14.57
N SER A 300 1.94 11.76 13.66
CA SER A 300 2.48 11.82 12.29
C SER A 300 1.54 12.49 11.28
N ALA A 301 0.49 13.21 11.72
CA ALA A 301 -0.50 13.81 10.83
C ALA A 301 0.10 14.74 9.77
N LYS A 302 1.10 15.54 10.17
CA LYS A 302 1.80 16.49 9.29
C LYS A 302 2.93 15.87 8.45
N LYS A 303 3.28 14.62 8.69
CA LYS A 303 4.33 13.93 7.94
C LYS A 303 3.74 13.28 6.69
N MET A 304 4.39 13.42 5.54
CA MET A 304 4.11 12.60 4.37
C MET A 304 4.49 11.16 4.68
N ALA A 305 3.59 10.23 4.40
CA ALA A 305 3.76 8.81 4.68
C ALA A 305 2.81 7.98 3.80
N ALA A 306 3.08 6.69 3.68
CA ALA A 306 2.10 5.74 3.19
C ALA A 306 0.86 5.77 4.09
N ARG A 307 -0.33 5.77 3.51
CA ARG A 307 -1.59 5.92 4.23
C ARG A 307 -2.58 4.84 3.84
N THR A 308 -3.43 4.49 4.79
CA THR A 308 -4.58 3.62 4.59
C THR A 308 -5.82 4.33 5.10
N ALA A 309 -6.91 4.30 4.34
CA ALA A 309 -8.19 4.88 4.73
C ALA A 309 -9.36 4.06 4.20
N ILE A 310 -10.51 4.23 4.84
CA ILE A 310 -11.78 3.72 4.36
C ILE A 310 -12.83 4.82 4.39
N GLY A 311 -13.72 4.86 3.39
CA GLY A 311 -14.77 5.86 3.32
C GLY A 311 -16.09 5.32 2.79
N VAL A 312 -17.17 6.03 3.09
CA VAL A 312 -18.53 5.79 2.61
C VAL A 312 -18.97 6.99 1.77
N LYS A 313 -19.39 6.73 0.54
CA LYS A 313 -19.95 7.74 -0.38
C LYS A 313 -21.41 8.03 -0.09
N ASN A 314 -21.96 9.09 -0.71
CA ASN A 314 -23.40 9.43 -0.59
C ASN A 314 -24.34 8.33 -1.08
N ASP A 315 -23.93 7.54 -2.07
CA ASP A 315 -24.71 6.42 -2.62
C ASP A 315 -24.54 5.10 -1.81
N GLY A 316 -23.81 5.15 -0.68
CA GLY A 316 -23.49 4.00 0.16
C GLY A 316 -22.33 3.14 -0.34
N SER A 317 -21.70 3.49 -1.47
CA SER A 317 -20.49 2.80 -1.93
C SER A 317 -19.34 3.01 -0.96
N LEU A 318 -18.52 1.97 -0.79
CA LEU A 318 -17.33 2.01 0.06
C LEU A 318 -16.07 2.29 -0.78
N VAL A 319 -15.17 3.06 -0.24
CA VAL A 319 -13.84 3.32 -0.79
C VAL A 319 -12.81 2.77 0.16
N PHE A 320 -12.04 1.76 -0.26
CA PHE A 320 -10.84 1.28 0.40
C PHE A 320 -9.66 1.91 -0.30
N TYR A 321 -8.84 2.60 0.44
CA TYR A 321 -7.78 3.45 -0.10
C TYR A 321 -6.44 3.15 0.54
N THR A 322 -5.39 3.05 -0.29
CA THR A 322 -4.00 3.10 0.16
C THR A 322 -3.19 4.00 -0.77
N CYS A 323 -2.19 4.69 -0.24
CA CYS A 323 -1.14 5.31 -1.04
C CYS A 323 0.23 4.88 -0.54
N ASP A 324 1.19 4.83 -1.46
CA ASP A 324 2.55 4.34 -1.20
C ASP A 324 3.49 5.46 -0.73
N GLU A 325 4.51 5.10 0.05
CA GLU A 325 5.69 5.92 0.40
C GLU A 325 6.96 5.20 -0.09
N ALA A 326 6.92 4.58 -1.25
CA ALA A 326 8.01 3.82 -1.85
C ALA A 326 7.85 3.74 -3.37
N GLY A 327 8.85 3.30 -4.10
CA GLY A 327 8.74 3.09 -5.54
C GLY A 327 8.45 4.38 -6.34
N ASN A 328 9.05 5.50 -5.95
CA ASN A 328 8.83 6.86 -6.50
C ASN A 328 7.53 7.54 -6.05
N SER A 329 6.91 7.08 -4.96
CA SER A 329 5.78 7.75 -4.29
C SER A 329 6.22 8.28 -2.93
N GLU A 330 5.80 9.48 -2.54
CA GLU A 330 6.19 10.09 -1.25
C GLU A 330 5.06 10.05 -0.20
N GLY A 331 3.90 9.49 -0.54
CA GLY A 331 2.76 9.40 0.36
C GLY A 331 2.01 10.71 0.53
N LEU A 332 1.23 10.81 1.61
CA LEU A 332 0.38 11.97 1.94
C LEU A 332 0.50 12.35 3.42
N THR A 333 0.31 13.64 3.72
CA THR A 333 -0.09 14.09 5.06
C THR A 333 -1.54 13.68 5.34
N LEU A 334 -1.99 13.77 6.61
CA LEU A 334 -3.39 13.46 6.92
C LEU A 334 -4.38 14.46 6.31
N ALA A 335 -3.99 15.73 6.24
CA ALA A 335 -4.80 16.77 5.58
C ALA A 335 -4.99 16.46 4.08
N GLN A 336 -3.90 16.13 3.37
CA GLN A 336 -3.97 15.73 1.96
C GLN A 336 -4.79 14.44 1.76
N LEU A 337 -4.68 13.47 2.69
CA LEU A 337 -5.50 12.26 2.66
C LEU A 337 -6.99 12.58 2.83
N ALA A 338 -7.34 13.50 3.74
CA ALA A 338 -8.72 13.92 3.96
C ALA A 338 -9.31 14.61 2.72
N GLU A 339 -8.56 15.53 2.11
CA GLU A 339 -8.93 16.16 0.83
C GLU A 339 -9.08 15.12 -0.29
N ARG A 340 -8.19 14.14 -0.34
CA ARG A 340 -8.26 13.07 -1.34
C ARG A 340 -9.48 12.19 -1.16
N MET A 341 -9.83 11.80 0.06
CA MET A 341 -11.03 11.02 0.34
C MET A 341 -12.31 11.80 0.00
N GLN A 342 -12.33 13.11 0.27
CA GLN A 342 -13.42 13.99 -0.17
C GLN A 342 -13.51 14.04 -1.70
N ALA A 343 -12.39 14.22 -2.41
CA ALA A 343 -12.34 14.24 -3.87
C ALA A 343 -12.79 12.91 -4.50
N LEU A 344 -12.60 11.78 -3.81
CA LEU A 344 -13.15 10.48 -4.20
C LEU A 344 -14.66 10.35 -3.96
N GLY A 345 -15.30 11.38 -3.41
CA GLY A 345 -16.74 11.46 -3.16
C GLY A 345 -17.19 10.86 -1.83
N CYS A 346 -16.29 10.67 -0.88
CA CYS A 346 -16.64 10.17 0.45
C CYS A 346 -17.42 11.23 1.23
N ARG A 347 -18.55 10.83 1.81
CA ARG A 347 -19.32 11.63 2.77
C ARG A 347 -18.73 11.52 4.18
N THR A 348 -18.24 10.34 4.51
CA THR A 348 -17.52 10.05 5.76
C THR A 348 -16.31 9.20 5.43
N ALA A 349 -15.15 9.51 6.03
CA ALA A 349 -13.93 8.74 5.86
C ALA A 349 -13.13 8.66 7.15
N LEU A 350 -12.45 7.53 7.35
CA LEU A 350 -11.70 7.17 8.53
C LEU A 350 -10.26 6.83 8.15
N ASN A 351 -9.30 7.38 8.89
CA ASN A 351 -7.90 7.00 8.81
C ASN A 351 -7.69 5.64 9.50
N LEU A 352 -6.94 4.76 8.86
CA LEU A 352 -6.49 3.48 9.40
C LEU A 352 -4.98 3.50 9.65
N ASP A 353 -4.41 2.41 10.17
CA ASP A 353 -2.98 2.35 10.42
C ASP A 353 -2.18 2.52 9.11
N GLY A 354 -1.14 3.33 9.15
CA GLY A 354 -0.38 3.77 7.99
C GLY A 354 1.11 3.43 8.05
N GLY A 355 1.90 4.15 7.25
CA GLY A 355 3.34 3.93 7.16
C GLY A 355 3.68 2.50 6.74
N GLY A 356 4.60 1.84 7.44
CA GLY A 356 4.99 0.46 7.15
C GLY A 356 3.87 -0.58 7.27
N SER A 357 2.75 -0.25 7.94
CA SER A 357 1.57 -1.13 8.02
C SER A 357 0.68 -1.07 6.77
N THR A 358 0.82 -0.01 5.94
CA THR A 358 0.03 0.15 4.72
C THR A 358 0.19 -1.06 3.81
N ALA A 359 -0.92 -1.73 3.56
CA ALA A 359 -0.98 -2.95 2.76
C ALA A 359 -2.24 -2.96 1.90
N ALA A 360 -2.09 -3.30 0.62
CA ALA A 360 -3.18 -3.53 -0.30
C ALA A 360 -3.00 -4.90 -0.99
N GLY A 361 -4.00 -5.75 -0.89
CA GLY A 361 -4.07 -7.05 -1.55
C GLY A 361 -5.20 -7.09 -2.58
N VAL A 362 -5.00 -7.81 -3.67
CA VAL A 362 -6.00 -8.00 -4.72
C VAL A 362 -5.90 -9.40 -5.32
N THR A 363 -7.02 -10.04 -5.55
CA THR A 363 -7.09 -11.23 -6.41
C THR A 363 -7.56 -10.80 -7.78
N TYR A 364 -6.63 -10.72 -8.72
CA TYR A 364 -6.95 -10.36 -10.09
C TYR A 364 -7.82 -11.45 -10.73
N PRO A 365 -8.91 -11.08 -11.43
CA PRO A 365 -9.76 -12.05 -12.11
C PRO A 365 -8.98 -12.99 -13.04
N GLY A 366 -9.28 -14.27 -12.96
CA GLY A 366 -8.53 -15.30 -13.69
C GLY A 366 -7.23 -15.78 -13.02
N TYR A 367 -6.89 -15.23 -11.84
CA TYR A 367 -5.84 -15.77 -10.97
C TYR A 367 -6.46 -16.51 -9.79
N ALA A 368 -5.81 -17.59 -9.37
CA ALA A 368 -6.28 -18.43 -8.25
C ALA A 368 -5.90 -17.86 -6.88
N SER A 369 -4.88 -17.02 -6.81
CA SER A 369 -4.34 -16.45 -5.57
C SER A 369 -4.23 -14.93 -5.65
N GLY A 370 -4.31 -14.28 -4.49
CA GLY A 370 -4.11 -12.85 -4.37
C GLY A 370 -2.65 -12.43 -4.56
N ALA A 371 -2.47 -11.17 -4.91
CA ALA A 371 -1.19 -10.47 -5.04
C ALA A 371 -1.18 -9.20 -4.18
N THR A 372 0.01 -8.72 -3.83
CA THR A 372 0.19 -7.39 -3.25
C THR A 372 0.00 -6.35 -4.34
N ALA A 373 -0.85 -5.35 -4.10
CA ALA A 373 -1.15 -4.29 -5.05
C ALA A 373 -0.27 -3.05 -4.82
N ASN A 374 0.11 -2.76 -3.57
CA ASN A 374 0.93 -1.61 -3.20
C ASN A 374 2.44 -1.95 -3.16
N VAL A 375 3.28 -0.90 -3.12
CA VAL A 375 4.72 -1.02 -2.84
C VAL A 375 4.93 -0.76 -1.34
N PRO A 376 5.28 -1.78 -0.54
CA PRO A 376 5.44 -1.62 0.90
C PRO A 376 6.61 -0.69 1.25
N SER A 377 6.40 0.30 2.12
CA SER A 377 7.44 1.25 2.55
C SER A 377 8.58 0.58 3.35
N ASP A 378 8.32 -0.54 4.02
CA ASP A 378 9.34 -1.34 4.71
C ASP A 378 10.10 -2.32 3.76
N GLY A 379 9.88 -2.24 2.43
CA GLY A 379 10.41 -3.18 1.44
C GLY A 379 9.73 -4.56 1.42
N LYS A 380 8.88 -4.84 2.39
CA LYS A 380 8.01 -6.02 2.51
C LYS A 380 6.75 -5.68 3.28
N LEU A 381 5.67 -6.44 3.07
CA LEU A 381 4.46 -6.29 3.87
C LEU A 381 4.75 -6.57 5.35
N ARG A 382 4.34 -5.63 6.21
CA ARG A 382 4.38 -5.79 7.67
C ARG A 382 3.24 -6.70 8.12
N GLU A 383 3.49 -7.49 9.17
CA GLU A 383 2.42 -8.15 9.90
C GLU A 383 1.61 -7.10 10.67
N CYS A 384 0.28 -7.19 10.62
CA CYS A 384 -0.66 -6.26 11.23
C CYS A 384 -1.60 -6.97 12.20
N ALA A 385 -2.26 -6.22 13.08
CA ALA A 385 -3.21 -6.76 14.04
C ALA A 385 -4.46 -7.36 13.36
N ASN A 386 -4.95 -6.70 12.33
CA ASN A 386 -6.10 -7.15 11.54
C ASN A 386 -6.10 -6.50 10.15
N PHE A 387 -7.01 -6.98 9.32
CA PHE A 387 -7.22 -6.52 7.94
C PHE A 387 -8.70 -6.39 7.66
N ILE A 388 -9.04 -5.53 6.70
CA ILE A 388 -10.38 -5.43 6.12
C ILE A 388 -10.32 -6.04 4.73
N PHE A 389 -11.14 -7.05 4.47
CA PHE A 389 -11.20 -7.73 3.19
C PHE A 389 -12.57 -7.59 2.54
N LEU A 390 -12.59 -7.48 1.23
CA LEU A 390 -13.72 -7.83 0.39
C LEU A 390 -13.59 -9.31 0.04
N VAL A 391 -14.57 -10.11 0.42
CA VAL A 391 -14.55 -11.57 0.20
C VAL A 391 -15.77 -12.04 -0.55
N ARG A 392 -15.61 -13.15 -1.28
CA ARG A 392 -16.70 -13.91 -1.88
C ARG A 392 -16.68 -15.35 -1.39
N GLN A 393 -17.79 -16.07 -1.55
CA GLN A 393 -17.81 -17.50 -1.29
C GLN A 393 -16.89 -18.21 -2.28
N LYS A 394 -15.99 -19.06 -1.77
CA LYS A 394 -15.15 -19.93 -2.58
C LYS A 394 -16.03 -20.96 -3.28
N LYS A 395 -15.84 -21.10 -4.58
CA LYS A 395 -16.55 -22.06 -5.43
C LYS A 395 -15.56 -22.70 -6.37
N ASP A 396 -15.88 -23.89 -6.85
CA ASP A 396 -15.14 -24.50 -7.95
C ASP A 396 -15.33 -23.66 -9.22
N ALA A 397 -14.29 -23.56 -10.00
CA ALA A 397 -14.30 -22.80 -11.24
C ALA A 397 -15.28 -23.42 -12.26
N GLY A 398 -16.12 -22.59 -12.82
CA GLY A 398 -17.00 -22.93 -13.94
C GLY A 398 -16.33 -22.74 -15.30
N THR A 399 -17.14 -22.77 -16.35
CA THR A 399 -16.69 -22.46 -17.71
C THR A 399 -16.36 -20.98 -17.82
N ALA A 400 -15.31 -20.64 -18.58
CA ALA A 400 -14.93 -19.26 -18.87
C ALA A 400 -16.11 -18.47 -19.47
N SER A 401 -16.38 -17.33 -18.90
CA SER A 401 -17.42 -16.38 -19.34
C SER A 401 -16.87 -14.96 -19.53
N LYS A 402 -15.66 -14.70 -19.03
CA LYS A 402 -14.97 -13.40 -19.11
C LYS A 402 -13.50 -13.64 -19.42
N LEU A 403 -12.89 -12.77 -20.26
CA LEU A 403 -11.45 -12.70 -20.47
C LEU A 403 -10.87 -11.46 -19.81
N TYR A 404 -9.58 -11.54 -19.50
CA TYR A 404 -8.79 -10.46 -18.93
C TYR A 404 -7.41 -10.40 -19.59
N LEU A 405 -6.89 -9.20 -19.76
CA LEU A 405 -5.53 -8.93 -20.22
C LEU A 405 -4.70 -8.33 -19.08
N TYR A 406 -3.49 -8.84 -18.92
CA TYR A 406 -2.53 -8.31 -17.95
C TYR A 406 -1.18 -8.00 -18.63
N PRO A 407 -0.59 -6.83 -18.39
CA PRO A 407 -1.13 -5.73 -17.58
C PRO A 407 -2.44 -5.19 -18.18
N PHE A 408 -3.35 -4.72 -17.31
CA PHE A 408 -4.67 -4.25 -17.71
C PHE A 408 -4.70 -2.77 -18.15
N GLY A 409 -3.53 -2.12 -18.21
CA GLY A 409 -3.30 -0.76 -18.65
C GLY A 409 -1.91 -0.28 -18.25
N GLY A 410 -1.62 0.99 -18.48
CA GLY A 410 -0.34 1.61 -18.18
C GLY A 410 0.04 2.66 -19.22
N TYR A 411 1.35 2.87 -19.40
CA TYR A 411 1.91 3.84 -20.34
C TYR A 411 2.87 3.15 -21.31
N THR A 412 2.87 3.62 -22.54
CA THR A 412 3.73 3.10 -23.59
C THR A 412 4.21 4.20 -24.52
N LEU A 413 5.28 3.94 -25.27
CA LEU A 413 5.74 4.76 -26.39
C LEU A 413 5.59 3.98 -27.69
N PRO A 414 5.63 4.65 -28.87
CA PRO A 414 5.74 3.97 -30.16
C PRO A 414 6.94 3.03 -30.19
N ASP A 415 6.87 1.98 -30.98
CA ASP A 415 7.88 0.91 -31.17
C ASP A 415 8.06 -0.01 -29.96
N ALA A 416 7.43 0.28 -28.80
CA ALA A 416 7.51 -0.53 -27.62
C ALA A 416 6.90 -1.91 -27.80
N LYS A 417 7.55 -2.94 -27.23
CA LYS A 417 7.03 -4.29 -27.14
C LYS A 417 6.37 -4.53 -25.79
N ILE A 418 5.08 -4.86 -25.80
CA ILE A 418 4.30 -5.14 -24.57
C ILE A 418 4.04 -6.64 -24.47
N ALA A 419 4.52 -7.25 -23.39
CA ALA A 419 4.20 -8.62 -23.04
C ALA A 419 2.83 -8.67 -22.35
N LEU A 420 1.97 -9.60 -22.77
CA LEU A 420 0.61 -9.73 -22.29
C LEU A 420 0.32 -11.14 -21.79
N THR A 421 -0.46 -11.24 -20.73
CA THR A 421 -1.00 -12.50 -20.24
C THR A 421 -2.52 -12.46 -20.37
N VAL A 422 -3.09 -13.42 -21.10
CA VAL A 422 -4.55 -13.62 -21.16
C VAL A 422 -4.96 -14.54 -20.01
N LYS A 423 -6.00 -14.16 -19.29
CA LYS A 423 -6.63 -14.95 -18.23
C LYS A 423 -8.13 -15.04 -18.49
N ALA A 424 -8.76 -16.07 -17.93
CA ALA A 424 -10.21 -16.23 -18.00
C ALA A 424 -10.81 -16.44 -16.61
N ALA A 425 -12.02 -15.96 -16.44
CA ALA A 425 -12.83 -16.20 -15.25
C ALA A 425 -14.23 -16.69 -15.65
N ASP A 426 -14.88 -17.41 -14.73
CA ASP A 426 -16.28 -17.78 -14.85
C ASP A 426 -17.20 -16.60 -14.47
N SER A 427 -18.52 -16.83 -14.46
CA SER A 427 -19.53 -15.83 -14.08
C SER A 427 -19.43 -15.36 -12.63
N SER A 428 -18.77 -16.13 -11.75
CA SER A 428 -18.51 -15.80 -10.35
C SER A 428 -17.13 -15.18 -10.14
N TYR A 429 -16.39 -14.84 -11.23
CA TYR A 429 -15.02 -14.31 -11.21
C TYR A 429 -13.96 -15.26 -10.63
N MET A 430 -14.27 -16.57 -10.56
CA MET A 430 -13.28 -17.60 -10.22
C MET A 430 -12.40 -17.89 -11.43
N ALA A 431 -11.13 -18.21 -11.19
CA ALA A 431 -10.16 -18.52 -12.27
C ALA A 431 -10.63 -19.73 -13.10
N ALA A 432 -10.82 -19.53 -14.40
CA ALA A 432 -11.24 -20.56 -15.34
C ALA A 432 -10.15 -20.84 -16.39
N ALA A 433 -10.26 -21.98 -17.09
CA ALA A 433 -9.36 -22.30 -18.18
C ALA A 433 -9.54 -21.30 -19.34
N VAL A 434 -8.43 -20.77 -19.86
CA VAL A 434 -8.45 -19.91 -21.05
C VAL A 434 -8.73 -20.77 -22.28
N PRO A 435 -9.70 -20.39 -23.16
CA PRO A 435 -9.87 -21.07 -24.45
C PRO A 435 -8.58 -21.06 -25.27
N THR A 436 -8.38 -22.08 -26.11
CA THR A 436 -7.10 -22.33 -26.81
C THR A 436 -6.89 -21.46 -28.06
N ASP A 437 -7.94 -20.83 -28.58
CA ASP A 437 -8.00 -20.02 -29.80
C ASP A 437 -7.69 -18.52 -29.54
N VAL A 438 -6.73 -18.23 -28.65
CA VAL A 438 -6.36 -16.86 -28.31
C VAL A 438 -5.77 -16.12 -29.50
N THR A 439 -6.33 -14.96 -29.82
CA THR A 439 -5.77 -14.01 -30.78
C THR A 439 -5.60 -12.63 -30.15
N LEU A 440 -4.53 -11.92 -30.52
CA LEU A 440 -4.24 -10.55 -30.10
C LEU A 440 -4.31 -9.61 -31.31
N GLY A 441 -4.80 -8.40 -31.10
CA GLY A 441 -4.83 -7.31 -32.07
C GLY A 441 -5.25 -6.01 -31.37
N GLY A 442 -5.65 -5.00 -32.12
CA GLY A 442 -6.12 -3.75 -31.49
C GLY A 442 -5.95 -2.53 -32.35
N THR A 443 -5.86 -1.36 -31.70
CA THR A 443 -5.62 -0.05 -32.34
C THR A 443 -4.26 0.46 -31.91
N ASN A 444 -3.48 0.98 -32.88
CA ASN A 444 -2.09 1.41 -32.68
C ASN A 444 -1.17 0.30 -32.17
N VAL A 445 -1.49 -0.95 -32.49
CA VAL A 445 -0.68 -2.12 -32.13
C VAL A 445 -0.72 -3.20 -33.21
N THR A 446 0.41 -3.81 -33.45
CA THR A 446 0.57 -4.97 -34.33
C THR A 446 0.92 -6.20 -33.48
N ALA A 447 0.25 -7.35 -33.72
CA ALA A 447 0.56 -8.60 -33.06
C ALA A 447 1.97 -9.06 -33.45
N ALA A 448 2.84 -9.30 -32.47
CA ALA A 448 4.23 -9.68 -32.69
C ALA A 448 4.48 -11.19 -32.50
N GLY A 449 3.40 -12.00 -32.54
CA GLY A 449 3.39 -13.45 -32.30
C GLY A 449 3.37 -13.79 -30.81
N GLY A 450 2.81 -14.96 -30.46
CA GLY A 450 2.70 -15.40 -29.07
C GLY A 450 1.90 -14.46 -28.18
N SER A 451 2.49 -14.03 -27.06
CA SER A 451 1.86 -13.16 -26.04
C SER A 451 2.34 -11.70 -26.12
N TYR A 452 2.73 -11.21 -27.28
CA TYR A 452 3.28 -9.86 -27.44
C TYR A 452 2.54 -9.06 -28.48
N VAL A 453 2.48 -7.74 -28.27
CA VAL A 453 2.18 -6.75 -29.29
C VAL A 453 3.32 -5.75 -29.37
N THR A 454 3.53 -5.17 -30.56
CA THR A 454 4.38 -3.99 -30.75
C THR A 454 3.48 -2.79 -30.97
N VAL A 455 3.77 -1.68 -30.29
CA VAL A 455 3.07 -0.41 -30.52
C VAL A 455 3.53 0.16 -31.86
N ASP A 456 2.58 0.55 -32.70
CA ASP A 456 2.87 1.00 -34.05
C ASP A 456 3.74 2.26 -34.05
N HIS A 457 4.67 2.35 -35.01
CA HIS A 457 5.52 3.50 -35.18
C HIS A 457 4.67 4.78 -35.41
N GLY A 458 4.97 5.86 -34.67
CA GLY A 458 4.23 7.12 -34.76
C GLY A 458 2.83 7.11 -34.12
N ALA A 459 2.45 6.04 -33.40
CA ALA A 459 1.21 5.99 -32.63
C ALA A 459 1.10 7.15 -31.62
N LYS A 460 -0.13 7.67 -31.41
CA LYS A 460 -0.42 8.77 -30.50
C LYS A 460 -1.68 8.50 -29.68
N GLY A 461 -1.80 9.18 -28.54
CA GLY A 461 -2.95 9.11 -27.65
C GLY A 461 -3.00 7.84 -26.83
N ALA A 462 -3.36 6.72 -27.42
CA ALA A 462 -3.39 5.42 -26.73
C ALA A 462 -3.16 4.24 -27.68
N ALA A 463 -2.51 3.20 -27.17
CA ALA A 463 -2.44 1.87 -27.76
C ALA A 463 -3.44 0.96 -27.06
N THR A 464 -4.43 0.44 -27.79
CA THR A 464 -5.46 -0.44 -27.21
C THR A 464 -5.27 -1.85 -27.72
N VAL A 465 -5.01 -2.78 -26.81
CA VAL A 465 -4.88 -4.20 -27.13
C VAL A 465 -6.21 -4.92 -26.87
N THR A 466 -6.59 -5.77 -27.80
CA THR A 466 -7.75 -6.66 -27.70
C THR A 466 -7.29 -8.10 -27.75
N ALA A 467 -7.71 -8.93 -26.81
CA ALA A 467 -7.63 -10.39 -26.89
C ALA A 467 -9.02 -10.94 -27.19
N THR A 468 -9.08 -11.96 -28.05
CA THR A 468 -10.30 -12.76 -28.27
C THR A 468 -9.94 -14.25 -28.11
N ALA A 469 -10.85 -15.02 -27.49
CA ALA A 469 -10.76 -16.48 -27.36
C ALA A 469 -12.12 -17.05 -26.99
N GLY A 470 -12.54 -18.16 -27.64
CA GLY A 470 -13.81 -18.83 -27.36
C GLY A 470 -15.04 -17.92 -27.49
N GLY A 471 -15.01 -16.93 -28.39
CA GLY A 471 -16.08 -15.93 -28.53
C GLY A 471 -16.08 -14.83 -27.44
N LEU A 472 -15.17 -14.88 -26.47
CA LEU A 472 -15.00 -13.87 -25.43
C LEU A 472 -13.99 -12.80 -25.86
N ARG A 473 -14.06 -11.63 -25.23
CA ARG A 473 -13.18 -10.49 -25.56
C ARG A 473 -12.71 -9.78 -24.28
N ALA A 474 -11.44 -9.37 -24.29
CA ALA A 474 -10.87 -8.46 -23.29
C ALA A 474 -10.10 -7.33 -23.98
N THR A 475 -10.01 -6.16 -23.33
CA THR A 475 -9.23 -5.02 -23.81
C THR A 475 -8.38 -4.45 -22.69
N ALA A 476 -7.17 -3.99 -23.04
CA ALA A 476 -6.29 -3.20 -22.19
C ALA A 476 -5.83 -1.96 -22.97
N SER A 477 -5.82 -0.80 -22.33
CA SER A 477 -5.42 0.46 -22.97
C SER A 477 -4.17 1.02 -22.29
N PHE A 478 -3.20 1.43 -23.11
CA PHE A 478 -1.94 2.02 -22.68
C PHE A 478 -1.86 3.44 -23.23
N ALA A 479 -1.82 4.43 -22.35
CA ALA A 479 -1.70 5.82 -22.75
C ALA A 479 -0.32 6.08 -23.35
N ILE A 480 -0.27 6.88 -24.41
CA ILE A 480 0.96 7.36 -25.04
C ILE A 480 1.10 8.84 -24.65
N PRO A 481 1.92 9.18 -23.63
CA PRO A 481 2.10 10.56 -23.21
C PRO A 481 2.81 11.38 -24.29
N GLU A 482 2.48 12.66 -24.42
CA GLU A 482 3.15 13.58 -25.36
C GLU A 482 4.55 13.97 -24.88
N ALA A 483 4.78 13.93 -23.56
CA ALA A 483 6.07 14.18 -22.91
C ALA A 483 6.25 13.23 -21.73
N LEU A 484 7.49 13.01 -21.32
CA LEU A 484 7.86 12.19 -20.15
C LEU A 484 8.30 13.08 -18.98
N THR A 485 8.31 12.54 -17.76
CA THR A 485 8.87 13.25 -16.61
C THR A 485 10.39 13.07 -16.51
N SER A 486 10.94 11.96 -17.02
CA SER A 486 12.39 11.75 -17.14
C SER A 486 12.74 10.60 -18.09
N ILE A 487 13.99 10.63 -18.59
CA ILE A 487 14.54 9.62 -19.49
C ILE A 487 15.96 9.26 -19.02
N PRO A 488 16.14 8.45 -17.96
CA PRO A 488 17.46 8.01 -17.55
C PRO A 488 18.13 7.13 -18.61
N ILE A 489 19.42 7.44 -18.88
CA ILE A 489 20.29 6.66 -19.77
C ILE A 489 21.12 5.70 -18.93
N LYS A 490 21.33 4.48 -19.41
CA LYS A 490 22.05 3.40 -18.73
C LYS A 490 22.93 2.64 -19.73
N HIS A 491 23.91 1.90 -19.24
CA HIS A 491 24.47 0.81 -20.03
C HIS A 491 23.45 -0.31 -20.19
N GLU A 492 23.47 -0.99 -21.35
CA GLU A 492 22.64 -2.17 -21.56
C GLU A 492 22.86 -3.20 -20.45
N GLY A 493 21.77 -3.82 -19.98
CA GLY A 493 21.79 -4.82 -18.91
C GLY A 493 22.12 -4.28 -17.51
N LYS A 494 22.31 -2.97 -17.33
CA LYS A 494 22.53 -2.34 -16.02
C LYS A 494 21.31 -1.58 -15.53
N ASN A 495 21.14 -1.48 -14.19
CA ASN A 495 20.01 -0.77 -13.59
C ASN A 495 20.32 0.67 -13.17
N THR A 496 21.61 1.03 -13.05
CA THR A 496 22.04 2.34 -12.59
C THR A 496 22.06 3.35 -13.72
N ALA A 497 21.38 4.49 -13.53
CA ALA A 497 21.44 5.61 -14.45
C ALA A 497 22.83 6.23 -14.47
N LEU A 498 23.29 6.60 -15.66
CA LEU A 498 24.57 7.29 -15.86
C LEU A 498 24.43 8.78 -15.52
N SER A 499 25.42 9.34 -14.86
CA SER A 499 25.61 10.79 -14.68
C SER A 499 26.66 11.36 -15.64
N SER A 500 27.51 10.50 -16.18
CA SER A 500 28.49 10.78 -17.23
C SER A 500 28.90 9.49 -17.91
N LEU A 501 29.49 9.59 -19.11
CA LEU A 501 30.03 8.46 -19.85
C LEU A 501 31.48 8.72 -20.21
N ARG A 502 32.38 7.75 -19.92
CA ARG A 502 33.77 7.79 -20.35
C ARG A 502 34.11 6.49 -21.08
N VAL A 503 34.56 6.60 -22.32
CA VAL A 503 34.85 5.46 -23.21
C VAL A 503 36.18 5.63 -23.94
N ALA A 504 36.74 4.55 -24.43
CA ALA A 504 37.93 4.59 -25.28
C ALA A 504 37.57 5.09 -26.70
N GLY A 505 38.50 5.80 -27.32
CA GLY A 505 38.39 6.15 -28.74
C GLY A 505 38.31 4.89 -29.61
N GLY A 506 37.34 4.86 -30.52
CA GLY A 506 37.06 3.73 -31.42
C GLY A 506 36.29 2.57 -30.79
N SER A 507 35.90 2.67 -29.53
CA SER A 507 35.04 1.65 -28.90
C SER A 507 33.57 1.84 -29.27
N THR A 508 32.81 0.74 -29.19
CA THR A 508 31.35 0.73 -29.28
C THR A 508 30.75 0.44 -27.92
N THR A 509 29.70 1.17 -27.55
CA THR A 509 29.03 1.05 -26.26
C THR A 509 27.52 0.99 -26.46
N GLU A 510 26.90 -0.05 -25.95
CA GLU A 510 25.45 -0.23 -25.95
C GLU A 510 24.83 0.57 -24.79
N LEU A 511 23.98 1.52 -25.13
CA LEU A 511 23.24 2.32 -24.18
C LEU A 511 21.75 2.05 -24.32
N THR A 512 21.02 2.21 -23.25
CA THR A 512 19.56 2.08 -23.24
C THR A 512 18.92 3.26 -22.53
N ALA A 513 17.74 3.67 -22.97
CA ALA A 513 16.92 4.69 -22.34
C ALA A 513 15.62 4.08 -21.80
N THR A 514 15.15 4.64 -20.68
CA THR A 514 13.87 4.21 -20.09
C THR A 514 13.00 5.44 -19.85
N GLY A 515 11.79 5.44 -20.42
CA GLY A 515 10.82 6.51 -20.16
C GLY A 515 10.18 6.35 -18.77
N TRP A 516 10.04 7.48 -18.07
CA TRP A 516 9.27 7.56 -16.82
C TRP A 516 8.20 8.65 -16.94
N TYR A 517 7.00 8.33 -16.44
CA TYR A 517 5.87 9.24 -16.42
C TYR A 517 5.22 9.24 -15.05
N TYR A 518 5.39 10.32 -14.28
CA TYR A 518 4.93 10.46 -12.88
C TYR A 518 5.26 9.23 -12.01
N GLY A 519 6.53 8.80 -12.02
CA GLY A 519 6.99 7.66 -11.25
C GLY A 519 6.69 6.28 -11.84
N ASN A 520 5.90 6.20 -12.92
CA ASN A 520 5.65 4.94 -13.63
C ASN A 520 6.71 4.70 -14.70
N LYS A 521 7.19 3.46 -14.76
CA LYS A 521 7.98 3.01 -15.90
C LYS A 521 7.08 2.88 -17.13
N VAL A 522 7.49 3.52 -18.22
CA VAL A 522 6.79 3.47 -19.52
C VAL A 522 7.34 2.33 -20.35
N TYR A 523 6.49 1.54 -20.99
CA TYR A 523 6.92 0.57 -21.99
C TYR A 523 7.55 1.32 -23.17
N SER A 524 8.81 1.07 -23.45
CA SER A 524 9.58 1.74 -24.50
C SER A 524 10.61 0.78 -25.10
N ALA A 525 11.01 1.02 -26.32
CA ALA A 525 12.22 0.51 -26.96
C ALA A 525 13.23 1.64 -27.09
N ASP A 526 14.49 1.37 -27.34
CA ASP A 526 15.49 2.43 -27.55
C ASP A 526 15.18 3.23 -28.82
N THR A 527 14.53 2.63 -29.82
CA THR A 527 13.97 3.27 -31.02
C THR A 527 12.76 4.17 -30.76
N SER A 528 12.16 4.13 -29.57
CA SER A 528 11.11 5.06 -29.15
C SER A 528 11.65 6.48 -28.91
N PHE A 529 12.97 6.63 -28.80
CA PHE A 529 13.65 7.87 -28.48
C PHE A 529 14.44 8.39 -29.68
N THR A 530 14.68 9.69 -29.69
CA THR A 530 15.64 10.29 -30.60
C THR A 530 16.98 10.43 -29.89
N TRP A 531 18.00 9.76 -30.42
CA TRP A 531 19.37 9.80 -29.92
C TRP A 531 20.19 10.80 -30.73
N SER A 532 21.04 11.54 -30.06
CA SER A 532 22.00 12.44 -30.70
C SER A 532 23.27 12.54 -29.88
N VAL A 533 24.38 12.78 -30.55
CA VAL A 533 25.69 12.96 -29.94
C VAL A 533 26.43 14.11 -30.62
N SER A 534 27.30 14.83 -29.89
CA SER A 534 28.16 15.85 -30.45
C SER A 534 29.06 15.25 -31.53
N ASP A 535 29.12 15.86 -32.73
CA ASP A 535 29.85 15.34 -33.90
C ASP A 535 31.32 14.96 -33.62
N ALA A 536 31.95 15.68 -32.70
CA ALA A 536 33.34 15.43 -32.31
C ALA A 536 33.55 14.11 -31.55
N LEU A 537 32.49 13.50 -31.00
CA LEU A 537 32.57 12.30 -30.18
C LEU A 537 32.40 11.00 -30.97
N GLY A 538 31.76 11.06 -32.14
CA GLY A 538 31.44 9.87 -32.94
C GLY A 538 29.99 9.86 -33.41
N THR A 539 29.37 8.67 -33.52
CA THR A 539 28.00 8.49 -33.97
C THR A 539 27.19 7.67 -32.96
N ILE A 540 25.87 7.86 -32.95
CA ILE A 540 24.96 7.03 -32.20
C ILE A 540 23.78 6.63 -33.09
N ASP A 541 23.42 5.35 -33.04
CA ASP A 541 22.31 4.81 -33.82
C ASP A 541 20.98 4.90 -33.05
N ALA A 542 19.87 4.66 -33.73
CA ALA A 542 18.53 4.75 -33.15
C ALA A 542 18.26 3.72 -32.03
N ASP A 543 19.04 2.66 -31.96
CA ASP A 543 18.96 1.61 -30.94
C ASP A 543 19.87 1.87 -29.72
N GLY A 544 20.54 3.06 -29.67
CA GLY A 544 21.41 3.44 -28.56
C GLY A 544 22.86 2.95 -28.67
N THR A 545 23.25 2.39 -29.82
CA THR A 545 24.64 1.98 -30.09
C THR A 545 25.53 3.20 -30.36
N PHE A 546 26.36 3.55 -29.39
CA PHE A 546 27.32 4.64 -29.50
C PHE A 546 28.68 4.15 -29.99
N THR A 547 29.13 4.65 -31.15
CA THR A 547 30.47 4.39 -31.71
C THR A 547 31.34 5.61 -31.53
N ALA A 548 32.34 5.52 -30.66
CA ALA A 548 33.24 6.60 -30.33
C ALA A 548 34.26 6.87 -31.46
N VAL A 549 34.56 8.15 -31.71
CA VAL A 549 35.60 8.55 -32.66
C VAL A 549 36.96 8.01 -32.24
N GLN A 550 37.80 7.62 -33.22
CA GLN A 550 39.21 7.33 -32.95
C GLN A 550 39.96 8.62 -32.60
N THR A 551 40.59 8.65 -31.43
CA THR A 551 41.30 9.83 -30.97
C THR A 551 42.55 9.47 -30.19
N GLY A 552 43.60 10.32 -30.29
CA GLY A 552 44.82 10.22 -29.49
C GLY A 552 44.82 11.13 -28.24
N ARG A 553 43.71 11.79 -27.97
CA ARG A 553 43.53 12.70 -26.81
C ARG A 553 42.08 12.69 -26.36
N ASP A 554 41.82 13.14 -25.14
CA ASP A 554 40.47 13.28 -24.65
C ASP A 554 39.68 14.30 -25.48
N VAL A 555 38.48 13.92 -25.91
CA VAL A 555 37.49 14.74 -26.57
C VAL A 555 36.23 14.72 -25.72
N THR A 556 35.68 15.89 -25.42
CA THR A 556 34.50 16.04 -24.57
C THR A 556 33.33 16.62 -25.35
N GLY A 557 32.12 16.23 -24.98
CA GLY A 557 30.88 16.71 -25.55
C GLY A 557 29.68 16.14 -24.81
N THR A 558 28.56 16.02 -25.49
CA THR A 558 27.31 15.53 -24.90
C THR A 558 26.63 14.48 -25.77
N LEU A 559 25.93 13.57 -25.12
CA LEU A 559 24.98 12.65 -25.71
C LEU A 559 23.60 13.01 -25.16
N THR A 560 22.61 13.12 -26.04
CA THR A 560 21.26 13.54 -25.66
C THR A 560 20.24 12.54 -26.18
N VAL A 561 19.28 12.18 -25.31
CA VAL A 561 18.09 11.38 -25.63
C VAL A 561 16.87 12.27 -25.48
N THR A 562 15.95 12.23 -26.45
CA THR A 562 14.77 13.08 -26.47
C THR A 562 13.51 12.29 -26.79
N TYR A 563 12.40 12.63 -26.12
CA TYR A 563 11.04 12.22 -26.47
C TYR A 563 10.08 13.40 -26.22
N GLY A 564 9.39 13.85 -27.26
CA GLY A 564 8.58 15.08 -27.20
C GLY A 564 9.45 16.27 -26.73
N GLU A 565 9.00 16.97 -25.71
CA GLU A 565 9.73 18.09 -25.11
C GLU A 565 10.70 17.64 -23.99
N THR A 566 10.73 16.36 -23.63
CA THR A 566 11.58 15.83 -22.56
C THR A 566 12.93 15.37 -23.11
N SER A 567 14.01 15.82 -22.52
CA SER A 567 15.37 15.39 -22.87
C SER A 567 16.22 15.04 -21.66
N CYS A 568 17.18 14.14 -21.87
CA CYS A 568 18.25 13.83 -20.93
C CYS A 568 19.58 13.99 -21.63
N THR A 569 20.45 14.83 -21.11
CA THR A 569 21.79 15.10 -21.65
C THR A 569 22.85 14.55 -20.73
N LEU A 570 23.73 13.72 -21.27
CA LEU A 570 24.82 13.04 -20.57
C LEU A 570 26.16 13.63 -21.02
N PRO A 571 27.01 14.17 -20.12
CA PRO A 571 28.38 14.52 -20.45
C PRO A 571 29.19 13.28 -20.86
N VAL A 572 29.89 13.38 -22.00
CA VAL A 572 30.67 12.27 -22.55
C VAL A 572 32.13 12.71 -22.73
N THR A 573 33.03 11.81 -22.36
CA THR A 573 34.47 11.93 -22.66
C THR A 573 34.89 10.70 -23.46
N VAL A 574 35.33 10.90 -24.68
CA VAL A 574 36.02 9.91 -25.48
C VAL A 574 37.51 10.09 -25.23
N GLY A 575 38.12 9.15 -24.54
CA GLY A 575 39.52 9.17 -24.21
C GLY A 575 40.41 8.56 -25.29
N SER A 576 41.74 8.69 -25.12
CA SER A 576 42.68 8.09 -26.07
C SER A 576 42.39 6.62 -26.31
N SER A 577 42.41 6.19 -27.57
CA SER A 577 42.33 4.74 -27.91
C SER A 577 43.54 3.95 -27.37
N GLN A 578 44.61 4.68 -26.98
CA GLN A 578 45.82 4.11 -26.39
C GLN A 578 46.20 4.93 -25.14
N PRO A 579 45.52 4.69 -23.98
CA PRO A 579 45.79 5.49 -22.78
C PRO A 579 47.16 5.18 -22.16
N PHE A 580 47.68 3.98 -22.37
CA PHE A 580 48.97 3.52 -21.81
C PHE A 580 50.08 3.47 -22.86
N ASP A 581 51.23 4.01 -22.52
CA ASP A 581 52.39 4.12 -23.41
C ASP A 581 53.04 2.74 -23.69
N ASP A 582 52.84 1.78 -22.79
CA ASP A 582 53.48 0.45 -22.79
C ASP A 582 52.56 -0.72 -23.17
N THR A 583 51.28 -0.44 -23.55
CA THR A 583 50.36 -1.50 -23.99
C THR A 583 50.25 -1.63 -25.50
N LYS A 584 50.85 -0.71 -26.23
CA LYS A 584 50.74 -0.66 -27.69
C LYS A 584 51.19 -1.95 -28.36
N GLY A 585 50.28 -2.60 -29.07
CA GLY A 585 50.54 -3.89 -29.76
C GLY A 585 50.59 -5.09 -28.81
N HIS A 586 50.31 -4.92 -27.55
CA HIS A 586 50.16 -6.02 -26.60
C HIS A 586 48.82 -6.73 -26.84
N TRP A 587 48.79 -8.06 -26.75
CA TRP A 587 47.58 -8.85 -27.01
C TRP A 587 46.37 -8.48 -26.16
N ALA A 588 46.60 -7.94 -24.95
CA ALA A 588 45.54 -7.49 -24.01
C ALA A 588 45.26 -5.97 -24.09
N GLU A 589 45.84 -5.24 -25.05
CA GLU A 589 45.72 -3.77 -25.17
C GLU A 589 44.26 -3.32 -25.13
N SER A 590 43.38 -3.94 -25.93
CA SER A 590 41.96 -3.59 -25.98
C SER A 590 41.27 -3.79 -24.63
N CYS A 591 41.50 -4.95 -24.02
CA CYS A 591 40.89 -5.30 -22.72
C CYS A 591 41.39 -4.38 -21.60
N ILE A 592 42.69 -4.05 -21.56
CA ILE A 592 43.28 -3.11 -20.58
C ILE A 592 42.68 -1.71 -20.76
N THR A 593 42.53 -1.25 -22.00
CA THR A 593 41.95 0.04 -22.31
C THR A 593 40.49 0.12 -21.87
N GLU A 594 39.71 -0.91 -22.17
CA GLU A 594 38.31 -1.02 -21.77
C GLU A 594 38.13 -1.01 -20.25
N LEU A 595 38.89 -1.82 -19.52
CA LEU A 595 38.86 -1.90 -18.05
C LEU A 595 39.33 -0.60 -17.39
N TYR A 596 40.28 0.11 -18.00
CA TYR A 596 40.72 1.43 -17.53
C TYR A 596 39.57 2.46 -17.62
N TYR A 597 38.87 2.55 -18.76
CA TYR A 597 37.75 3.48 -18.94
C TYR A 597 36.51 3.04 -18.16
N ALA A 598 36.36 1.76 -17.87
CA ALA A 598 35.36 1.24 -16.94
C ALA A 598 35.68 1.54 -15.44
N GLY A 599 36.85 2.11 -15.16
CA GLY A 599 37.31 2.41 -13.79
C GLY A 599 37.73 1.19 -12.98
N THR A 600 37.84 0.03 -13.62
CA THR A 600 38.17 -1.24 -12.95
C THR A 600 39.67 -1.38 -12.69
N LEU A 601 40.50 -0.78 -13.53
CA LEU A 601 41.94 -0.75 -13.34
C LEU A 601 42.52 0.66 -13.44
N GLN A 602 43.70 0.84 -12.88
CA GLN A 602 44.43 2.11 -12.91
C GLN A 602 45.86 1.88 -13.43
N GLY A 603 46.45 2.91 -14.04
CA GLY A 603 47.83 2.92 -14.43
C GLY A 603 48.72 3.70 -13.44
N SER A 604 50.02 3.68 -13.68
CA SER A 604 50.98 4.50 -12.98
C SER A 604 51.50 5.61 -13.89
N GLU A 605 51.49 6.86 -13.42
CA GLU A 605 52.03 8.00 -14.17
C GLU A 605 53.53 8.16 -13.94
N LYS A 606 54.29 8.35 -15.04
CA LYS A 606 55.72 8.68 -15.00
C LYS A 606 56.04 9.63 -16.15
N ASN A 607 56.61 10.80 -15.83
CA ASN A 607 57.00 11.82 -16.80
C ASN A 607 55.83 12.27 -17.72
N GLY A 608 54.61 12.41 -17.19
CA GLY A 608 53.44 12.81 -17.94
C GLY A 608 52.85 11.71 -18.87
N LYS A 609 53.30 10.48 -18.74
CA LYS A 609 52.82 9.31 -19.48
C LYS A 609 52.26 8.27 -18.52
N LEU A 610 51.18 7.59 -18.96
CA LEU A 610 50.54 6.54 -18.21
C LEU A 610 51.07 5.16 -18.64
N TYR A 611 51.37 4.30 -17.68
CA TYR A 611 51.92 2.95 -17.87
C TYR A 611 51.04 1.94 -17.11
N TYR A 612 50.76 0.81 -17.74
CA TYR A 612 50.03 -0.30 -17.12
C TYR A 612 50.94 -1.43 -16.67
N ARG A 613 52.05 -1.65 -17.41
CA ARG A 613 53.03 -2.75 -17.22
C ARG A 613 52.39 -4.14 -17.41
N PRO A 614 51.85 -4.43 -18.60
CA PRO A 614 51.05 -5.63 -18.83
C PRO A 614 51.77 -6.95 -18.57
N ASP A 615 53.11 -6.97 -18.70
CA ASP A 615 53.92 -8.18 -18.47
C ASP A 615 54.51 -8.22 -17.05
N ALA A 616 54.20 -7.27 -16.17
CA ALA A 616 54.73 -7.27 -14.81
C ALA A 616 53.98 -8.31 -13.95
N SER A 617 54.72 -9.01 -13.10
CA SER A 617 54.10 -9.91 -12.11
C SER A 617 53.32 -9.09 -11.06
N MET A 618 52.09 -9.47 -10.83
CA MET A 618 51.21 -8.90 -9.81
C MET A 618 51.45 -9.62 -8.48
N THR A 619 51.55 -8.87 -7.41
CA THR A 619 51.56 -9.46 -6.07
C THR A 619 50.16 -9.91 -5.65
N ARG A 620 50.08 -10.85 -4.70
CA ARG A 620 48.80 -11.28 -4.14
C ARG A 620 48.00 -10.11 -3.52
N GLN A 621 48.70 -9.11 -2.99
CA GLN A 621 48.07 -7.95 -2.38
C GLN A 621 47.51 -6.97 -3.42
N GLU A 622 48.09 -6.91 -4.61
CA GLU A 622 47.58 -6.11 -5.73
C GLU A 622 46.38 -6.79 -6.45
N PHE A 623 46.23 -8.11 -6.28
CA PHE A 623 45.14 -8.87 -6.87
C PHE A 623 43.87 -8.84 -6.01
N ILE A 624 43.97 -8.64 -4.68
CA ILE A 624 42.87 -8.57 -3.72
C ILE A 624 42.34 -7.16 -3.60
#